data_da9f069d8f61deb5414b3fde3d39fa17
#
_entry.id   da9f069d8f61deb5414b3fde3d39fa17
#
_cell.length_a   1.000
_cell.length_b   1.000
_cell.length_c   1.000
_cell.angle_alpha   90.00
_cell.angle_beta   90.00
_cell.angle_gamma   90.00
#
_symmetry.space_group_name_H-M   'P 1'
#
loop_
_entity.id
_entity.type
_entity.pdbx_description
1 polymer ?
#
loop_
_entity_poly.entity_id
_entity_poly.type
_entity_poly.pdbx_seq_one_letter_code
_entity_poly.pdbx_strand_id
1 'polypeptide(L)'
;MKKRIWGSILAVATAVSMLDGCGSSATSWTVTCPWAPSGVAAMVSQKAAAMSPDYSDSMILVADAIKGDAATVNTWVADTKADDTELVFAGEGLFAITSLVDPEKMQFTYDDFVFVENLYSSIFVMSADAKLNIAGIDDLKTFLADAPEVSVAVNGATSSEAFLAASLIGSMGYGDKLKLTPYSSAAEAAQAVARGETNLAVSHQSQILETYQQGGATIVCAFDGEDITDGAFAGVEGVGKYGYPYFRNRCFVLARSGTKEETVSELKKLYDDILADEKMQTWLKDTMMLEEDLMTEQDVKEHIENVKSIVNEYYEIVVGS
;
A
#
# COMPACT_ATOMS: atom_id res chain seq x y z
N MET A 1 10.35 13.85 51.16
CA MET A 1 10.44 12.41 50.78
C MET A 1 9.63 12.19 49.49
N LYS A 2 10.30 12.16 48.35
CA LYS A 2 9.66 11.92 47.02
C LYS A 2 9.85 10.44 46.64
N LYS A 3 8.80 9.66 46.64
CA LYS A 3 8.81 8.27 46.13
C LYS A 3 8.79 8.31 44.60
N ARG A 4 9.85 7.82 43.98
CA ARG A 4 9.93 7.49 42.55
C ARG A 4 9.20 6.17 42.34
N ILE A 5 8.15 6.18 41.51
CA ILE A 5 7.48 4.96 41.01
C ILE A 5 8.20 4.59 39.73
N TRP A 6 8.91 3.48 39.73
CA TRP A 6 9.46 2.84 38.53
C TRP A 6 8.37 1.98 37.94
N GLY A 7 7.89 2.34 36.77
CA GLY A 7 7.03 1.49 35.97
C GLY A 7 7.86 0.41 35.27
N SER A 8 7.63 -0.83 35.66
CA SER A 8 8.24 -2.01 35.03
C SER A 8 7.54 -2.26 33.70
N ILE A 9 8.26 -2.12 32.60
CA ILE A 9 7.83 -2.58 31.29
C ILE A 9 7.97 -4.11 31.33
N LEU A 10 6.85 -4.81 31.31
CA LEU A 10 6.79 -6.26 31.17
C LEU A 10 7.05 -6.61 29.71
N ALA A 11 8.27 -6.97 29.36
CA ALA A 11 8.57 -7.66 28.11
C ALA A 11 7.98 -9.06 28.21
N VAL A 12 6.96 -9.34 27.42
CA VAL A 12 6.45 -10.69 27.24
C VAL A 12 7.41 -11.41 26.29
N ALA A 13 8.44 -12.02 26.86
CA ALA A 13 9.24 -13.03 26.15
C ALA A 13 8.39 -14.30 26.08
N THR A 14 7.84 -14.57 24.90
CA THR A 14 7.22 -15.87 24.61
C THR A 14 8.34 -16.90 24.53
N ALA A 15 8.50 -17.68 25.57
CA ALA A 15 9.41 -18.83 25.58
C ALA A 15 8.85 -19.88 24.59
N VAL A 16 9.49 -20.01 23.46
CA VAL A 16 9.34 -21.17 22.58
C VAL A 16 9.99 -22.35 23.29
N SER A 17 9.20 -23.24 23.85
CA SER A 17 9.66 -24.51 24.40
C SER A 17 10.21 -25.38 23.27
N MET A 18 11.53 -25.59 23.26
CA MET A 18 12.21 -26.55 22.41
C MET A 18 11.68 -27.96 22.71
N LEU A 19 10.95 -28.51 21.76
CA LEU A 19 10.74 -29.94 21.66
C LEU A 19 11.89 -30.48 20.81
N ASP A 20 12.89 -31.13 21.46
CA ASP A 20 13.91 -31.92 20.80
C ASP A 20 13.26 -33.13 20.10
N GLY A 21 12.91 -32.94 18.84
CA GLY A 21 12.59 -34.00 17.89
C GLY A 21 13.62 -33.91 16.76
N CYS A 22 14.33 -34.98 16.43
CA CYS A 22 15.22 -35.11 15.29
C CYS A 22 14.48 -34.86 13.98
N GLY A 23 14.38 -33.59 13.58
CA GLY A 23 14.02 -33.06 12.28
C GLY A 23 14.78 -31.77 12.11
N SER A 24 15.28 -31.46 10.93
CA SER A 24 15.89 -30.16 10.63
C SER A 24 14.93 -29.06 11.07
N SER A 25 15.35 -28.24 12.05
CA SER A 25 14.53 -27.09 12.48
C SER A 25 14.38 -26.15 11.29
N ALA A 26 13.12 -25.79 10.96
CA ALA A 26 12.86 -24.81 9.93
C ALA A 26 13.62 -23.50 10.20
N THR A 27 14.16 -22.89 9.16
CA THR A 27 14.83 -21.60 9.23
C THR A 27 13.77 -20.50 9.33
N SER A 28 13.88 -19.66 10.36
CA SER A 28 12.99 -18.50 10.51
C SER A 28 13.46 -17.34 9.63
N TRP A 29 12.58 -16.82 8.80
CA TRP A 29 12.77 -15.63 7.99
C TRP A 29 12.00 -14.47 8.57
N THR A 30 12.68 -13.44 9.05
CA THR A 30 12.01 -12.20 9.53
C THR A 30 11.56 -11.37 8.34
N VAL A 31 10.32 -10.92 8.36
CA VAL A 31 9.75 -10.08 7.30
C VAL A 31 9.42 -8.72 7.90
N THR A 32 10.31 -7.76 7.68
CA THR A 32 10.16 -6.39 8.17
C THR A 32 9.16 -5.62 7.30
N CYS A 33 8.06 -5.18 7.92
CA CYS A 33 7.08 -4.30 7.30
C CYS A 33 7.29 -2.86 7.84
N PRO A 34 7.63 -1.86 6.98
CA PRO A 34 7.99 -0.51 7.43
C PRO A 34 6.77 0.35 7.81
N TRP A 35 5.59 -0.23 7.90
CA TRP A 35 4.34 0.46 8.20
C TRP A 35 3.73 0.00 9.52
N ALA A 36 2.65 0.69 9.95
CA ALA A 36 1.99 0.39 11.21
C ALA A 36 1.43 -1.06 11.24
N PRO A 37 1.43 -1.72 12.41
CA PRO A 37 0.92 -3.10 12.54
C PRO A 37 -0.55 -3.30 12.12
N SER A 38 -1.35 -2.24 12.16
CA SER A 38 -2.75 -2.24 11.68
C SER A 38 -2.90 -1.85 10.20
N GLY A 39 -1.80 -1.59 9.50
CA GLY A 39 -1.80 -1.29 8.07
C GLY A 39 -2.04 -2.55 7.23
N VAL A 40 -2.56 -2.37 6.03
CA VAL A 40 -2.90 -3.45 5.09
C VAL A 40 -1.72 -4.40 4.88
N ALA A 41 -0.55 -3.87 4.52
CA ALA A 41 0.65 -4.68 4.26
C ALA A 41 1.09 -5.50 5.49
N ALA A 42 1.04 -4.91 6.69
CA ALA A 42 1.40 -5.63 7.92
C ALA A 42 0.40 -6.75 8.23
N MET A 43 -0.89 -6.54 7.99
CA MET A 43 -1.92 -7.57 8.18
C MET A 43 -1.73 -8.72 7.18
N VAL A 44 -1.40 -8.44 5.91
CA VAL A 44 -1.11 -9.46 4.90
C VAL A 44 0.16 -10.22 5.28
N SER A 45 1.23 -9.55 5.74
CA SER A 45 2.44 -10.19 6.24
C SER A 45 2.17 -11.15 7.40
N GLN A 46 1.39 -10.71 8.39
CA GLN A 46 1.01 -11.52 9.55
C GLN A 46 0.21 -12.76 9.12
N LYS A 47 -0.71 -12.60 8.15
CA LYS A 47 -1.50 -13.71 7.61
C LYS A 47 -0.60 -14.71 6.88
N ALA A 48 0.30 -14.24 6.01
CA ALA A 48 1.26 -15.09 5.30
C ALA A 48 2.19 -15.81 6.28
N ALA A 49 2.72 -15.11 7.29
CA ALA A 49 3.55 -15.71 8.33
C ALA A 49 2.81 -16.81 9.11
N ALA A 50 1.55 -16.59 9.48
CA ALA A 50 0.75 -17.58 10.18
C ALA A 50 0.45 -18.83 9.33
N MET A 51 0.43 -18.71 8.00
CA MET A 51 0.20 -19.81 7.08
C MET A 51 1.49 -20.54 6.66
N SER A 52 2.64 -19.88 6.71
CA SER A 52 3.90 -20.41 6.18
C SER A 52 4.29 -21.81 6.70
N PRO A 53 4.01 -22.22 7.97
CA PRO A 53 4.31 -23.58 8.43
C PRO A 53 3.51 -24.68 7.74
N ASP A 54 2.39 -24.35 7.09
CA ASP A 54 1.57 -25.31 6.36
C ASP A 54 2.13 -25.60 4.95
N TYR A 55 3.08 -24.76 4.47
CA TYR A 55 3.63 -24.80 3.11
C TYR A 55 5.12 -25.11 3.03
N SER A 56 5.84 -25.08 4.16
CA SER A 56 7.26 -25.38 4.18
C SER A 56 7.70 -26.00 5.50
N ASP A 57 8.41 -27.13 5.42
CA ASP A 57 9.09 -27.75 6.55
C ASP A 57 10.48 -27.17 6.83
N SER A 58 11.02 -26.38 5.87
CA SER A 58 12.39 -25.83 5.91
C SER A 58 12.44 -24.34 6.19
N MET A 59 11.37 -23.61 5.91
CA MET A 59 11.27 -22.15 6.07
C MET A 59 9.96 -21.74 6.77
N ILE A 60 10.04 -20.84 7.73
CA ILE A 60 8.89 -20.19 8.33
C ILE A 60 9.06 -18.67 8.29
N LEU A 61 7.97 -17.96 8.03
CA LEU A 61 7.96 -16.50 8.03
C LEU A 61 7.60 -15.97 9.42
N VAL A 62 8.27 -14.88 9.83
CA VAL A 62 7.99 -14.17 11.09
C VAL A 62 7.75 -12.70 10.74
N ALA A 63 6.52 -12.24 10.84
CA ALA A 63 6.17 -10.86 10.53
C ALA A 63 6.62 -9.90 11.65
N ASP A 64 7.33 -8.85 11.27
CA ASP A 64 7.75 -7.76 12.16
C ASP A 64 7.35 -6.41 11.55
N ALA A 65 6.45 -5.69 12.23
CA ALA A 65 5.94 -4.40 11.75
C ALA A 65 6.54 -3.25 12.54
N ILE A 66 7.45 -2.51 11.89
CA ILE A 66 8.23 -1.39 12.48
C ILE A 66 7.87 -0.11 11.72
N LYS A 67 6.97 0.70 12.26
CA LYS A 67 6.57 1.96 11.63
C LYS A 67 7.77 2.91 11.50
N GLY A 68 8.08 3.35 10.27
CA GLY A 68 9.17 4.29 9.98
C GLY A 68 9.39 4.55 8.50
N ASP A 69 8.60 3.93 7.62
CA ASP A 69 8.68 4.11 6.16
C ASP A 69 10.14 3.97 5.65
N ALA A 70 10.65 4.96 4.92
CA ALA A 70 12.01 4.97 4.39
C ALA A 70 13.09 4.81 5.48
N ALA A 71 12.89 5.34 6.70
CA ALA A 71 13.86 5.22 7.78
C ALA A 71 14.02 3.77 8.25
N THR A 72 12.94 3.00 8.31
CA THR A 72 12.99 1.56 8.63
C THR A 72 13.72 0.79 7.54
N VAL A 73 13.43 1.06 6.27
CA VAL A 73 14.13 0.41 5.15
C VAL A 73 15.60 0.78 5.09
N ASN A 74 15.96 2.06 5.35
CA ASN A 74 17.36 2.49 5.48
C ASN A 74 18.12 1.66 6.53
N THR A 75 17.51 1.51 7.73
CA THR A 75 18.10 0.72 8.81
C THR A 75 18.25 -0.75 8.39
N TRP A 76 17.20 -1.33 7.81
CA TRP A 76 17.22 -2.70 7.31
C TRP A 76 18.34 -2.92 6.27
N VAL A 77 18.48 -2.03 5.28
CA VAL A 77 19.54 -2.11 4.25
C VAL A 77 20.94 -1.99 4.86
N ALA A 78 21.12 -1.12 5.89
CA ALA A 78 22.42 -0.95 6.54
C ALA A 78 22.84 -2.16 7.38
N ASP A 79 21.88 -2.83 8.01
CA ASP A 79 22.14 -3.90 8.97
C ASP A 79 22.09 -5.31 8.35
N THR A 80 21.38 -5.50 7.21
CA THR A 80 21.14 -6.81 6.58
C THR A 80 22.14 -7.12 5.49
N LYS A 81 22.62 -8.36 5.47
CA LYS A 81 23.50 -8.94 4.44
C LYS A 81 22.74 -9.94 3.56
N ALA A 82 23.30 -10.25 2.40
CA ALA A 82 22.70 -11.18 1.44
C ALA A 82 22.42 -12.60 1.99
N ASP A 83 23.22 -13.06 2.94
CA ASP A 83 23.05 -14.40 3.53
C ASP A 83 22.21 -14.41 4.81
N ASP A 84 21.73 -13.26 5.28
CA ASP A 84 20.85 -13.16 6.44
C ASP A 84 19.44 -13.64 6.10
N THR A 85 18.72 -14.16 7.09
CA THR A 85 17.34 -14.66 6.93
C THR A 85 16.33 -13.53 7.17
N GLU A 86 16.48 -12.47 6.38
CA GLU A 86 15.74 -11.23 6.51
C GLU A 86 15.12 -10.82 5.17
N LEU A 87 13.85 -10.42 5.23
CA LEU A 87 13.10 -9.83 4.12
C LEU A 87 12.55 -8.47 4.55
N VAL A 88 12.28 -7.61 3.58
CA VAL A 88 11.65 -6.31 3.84
C VAL A 88 10.54 -6.06 2.82
N PHE A 89 9.51 -5.35 3.27
CA PHE A 89 8.47 -4.84 2.38
C PHE A 89 8.81 -3.45 1.88
N ALA A 90 8.49 -3.23 0.62
CA ALA A 90 8.49 -1.92 0.00
C ALA A 90 7.38 -1.85 -1.06
N GLY A 91 7.15 -0.68 -1.62
CA GLY A 91 6.16 -0.48 -2.68
C GLY A 91 6.54 0.71 -3.55
N GLU A 92 5.69 1.00 -4.52
CA GLU A 92 5.89 2.14 -5.43
C GLU A 92 6.04 3.48 -4.70
N GLY A 93 5.37 3.64 -3.56
CA GLY A 93 5.47 4.86 -2.75
C GLY A 93 6.90 5.21 -2.34
N LEU A 94 7.72 4.20 -2.00
CA LEU A 94 9.14 4.43 -1.69
C LEU A 94 9.96 4.64 -2.96
N PHE A 95 9.90 3.71 -3.92
CA PHE A 95 10.79 3.73 -5.08
C PHE A 95 10.44 4.77 -6.14
N ALA A 96 9.21 5.23 -6.20
CA ALA A 96 8.77 6.22 -7.19
C ALA A 96 8.46 7.58 -6.56
N ILE A 97 7.69 7.63 -5.46
CA ILE A 97 7.25 8.91 -4.89
C ILE A 97 8.33 9.49 -3.98
N THR A 98 8.71 8.77 -2.89
CA THR A 98 9.71 9.29 -1.93
C THR A 98 11.04 9.58 -2.61
N SER A 99 11.47 8.74 -3.56
CA SER A 99 12.72 8.93 -4.30
C SER A 99 12.78 10.22 -5.13
N LEU A 100 11.64 10.77 -5.54
CA LEU A 100 11.55 12.01 -6.31
C LEU A 100 11.22 13.22 -5.45
N VAL A 101 10.37 13.06 -4.44
CA VAL A 101 9.87 14.17 -3.61
C VAL A 101 10.80 14.48 -2.44
N ASP A 102 11.33 13.45 -1.79
CA ASP A 102 12.18 13.55 -0.60
C ASP A 102 13.42 12.63 -0.75
N PRO A 103 14.25 12.79 -1.78
CA PRO A 103 15.35 11.87 -2.08
C PRO A 103 16.37 11.74 -0.93
N GLU A 104 16.51 12.77 -0.10
CA GLU A 104 17.39 12.76 1.07
C GLU A 104 16.92 11.81 2.19
N LYS A 105 15.68 11.39 2.18
CA LYS A 105 15.16 10.38 3.10
C LYS A 105 15.57 8.97 2.73
N MET A 106 16.07 8.76 1.49
CA MET A 106 16.39 7.42 0.99
C MET A 106 17.92 7.24 0.92
N GLN A 107 18.40 6.22 1.61
CA GLN A 107 19.81 5.77 1.57
C GLN A 107 19.95 4.44 0.82
N PHE A 108 18.95 4.10 0.01
CA PHE A 108 18.89 2.90 -0.82
C PHE A 108 18.26 3.20 -2.18
N THR A 109 18.49 2.30 -3.11
CA THR A 109 17.84 2.27 -4.43
C THR A 109 17.23 0.88 -4.65
N TYR A 110 16.49 0.69 -5.74
CA TYR A 110 15.95 -0.65 -6.08
C TYR A 110 17.07 -1.69 -6.27
N ASP A 111 18.26 -1.29 -6.70
CA ASP A 111 19.41 -2.19 -6.94
C ASP A 111 19.99 -2.78 -5.63
N ASP A 112 19.62 -2.26 -4.48
CA ASP A 112 19.98 -2.82 -3.18
C ASP A 112 19.21 -4.08 -2.80
N PHE A 113 18.23 -4.48 -3.63
CA PHE A 113 17.29 -5.57 -3.37
C PHE A 113 17.26 -6.58 -4.51
N VAL A 114 16.71 -7.75 -4.17
CA VAL A 114 16.25 -8.77 -5.12
C VAL A 114 14.75 -8.96 -4.87
N PHE A 115 13.96 -8.91 -5.93
CA PHE A 115 12.52 -9.14 -5.85
C PHE A 115 12.21 -10.61 -5.55
N VAL A 116 11.33 -10.84 -4.59
CA VAL A 116 10.81 -12.17 -4.23
C VAL A 116 9.41 -12.33 -4.77
N GLU A 117 8.43 -11.52 -4.32
CA GLU A 117 7.05 -11.58 -4.79
C GLU A 117 6.29 -10.29 -4.52
N ASN A 118 5.20 -10.07 -5.25
CA ASN A 118 4.19 -9.06 -4.93
C ASN A 118 3.04 -9.71 -4.15
N LEU A 119 2.74 -9.22 -2.96
CA LEU A 119 1.75 -9.84 -2.08
C LEU A 119 0.31 -9.57 -2.51
N TYR A 120 0.05 -8.42 -3.11
CA TYR A 120 -1.29 -8.00 -3.54
C TYR A 120 -1.22 -6.76 -4.41
N SER A 121 -2.30 -6.50 -5.12
CA SER A 121 -2.64 -5.17 -5.61
C SER A 121 -3.91 -4.64 -4.95
N SER A 122 -4.00 -3.31 -4.83
CA SER A 122 -5.17 -2.62 -4.31
C SER A 122 -5.54 -1.47 -5.22
N ILE A 123 -6.82 -1.34 -5.51
CA ILE A 123 -7.36 -0.25 -6.32
C ILE A 123 -7.67 0.94 -5.40
N PHE A 124 -7.18 2.11 -5.78
CA PHE A 124 -7.64 3.37 -5.21
C PHE A 124 -8.95 3.80 -5.87
N VAL A 125 -9.81 4.43 -5.10
CA VAL A 125 -11.03 5.03 -5.63
C VAL A 125 -11.11 6.50 -5.26
N MET A 126 -11.71 7.30 -6.13
CA MET A 126 -12.14 8.65 -5.79
C MET A 126 -13.58 8.60 -5.29
N SER A 127 -13.83 9.20 -4.15
CA SER A 127 -15.16 9.37 -3.57
C SER A 127 -15.53 10.84 -3.43
N ALA A 128 -16.82 11.12 -3.38
CA ALA A 128 -17.37 12.46 -3.20
C ALA A 128 -18.34 12.53 -2.01
N ASP A 129 -18.49 13.70 -1.39
CA ASP A 129 -19.57 13.95 -0.43
C ASP A 129 -20.92 13.63 -1.13
N ALA A 130 -21.70 12.74 -0.53
CA ALA A 130 -22.96 12.28 -1.10
C ALA A 130 -23.93 13.43 -1.45
N LYS A 131 -23.83 14.57 -0.77
CA LYS A 131 -24.66 15.77 -1.03
C LYS A 131 -24.33 16.45 -2.36
N LEU A 132 -23.14 16.20 -2.92
CA LEU A 132 -22.73 16.78 -4.20
C LEU A 132 -23.34 16.04 -5.40
N ASN A 133 -23.87 14.82 -5.18
CA ASN A 133 -24.45 13.96 -6.23
C ASN A 133 -23.50 13.70 -7.41
N ILE A 134 -22.21 13.52 -7.12
CA ILE A 134 -21.18 13.15 -8.10
C ILE A 134 -21.07 11.63 -8.07
N ALA A 135 -21.53 10.94 -9.11
CA ALA A 135 -21.60 9.48 -9.15
C ALA A 135 -20.81 8.85 -10.33
N GLY A 136 -20.02 9.65 -11.04
CA GLY A 136 -19.21 9.18 -12.19
C GLY A 136 -18.33 10.28 -12.75
N ILE A 137 -17.56 9.93 -13.77
CA ILE A 137 -16.56 10.82 -14.41
C ILE A 137 -17.21 12.06 -15.06
N ASP A 138 -18.38 11.94 -15.65
CA ASP A 138 -19.04 13.06 -16.31
C ASP A 138 -19.64 14.06 -15.29
N ASP A 139 -20.17 13.56 -14.16
CA ASP A 139 -20.59 14.41 -13.06
C ASP A 139 -19.40 15.14 -12.45
N LEU A 140 -18.26 14.44 -12.30
CA LEU A 140 -17.00 15.05 -11.82
C LEU A 140 -16.55 16.18 -12.73
N LYS A 141 -16.53 15.98 -14.05
CA LYS A 141 -16.19 17.03 -15.02
C LYS A 141 -17.07 18.25 -14.89
N THR A 142 -18.37 18.03 -14.75
CA THR A 142 -19.36 19.13 -14.56
C THR A 142 -19.09 19.88 -13.25
N PHE A 143 -18.87 19.16 -12.16
CA PHE A 143 -18.53 19.75 -10.87
C PHE A 143 -17.24 20.57 -10.92
N LEU A 144 -16.16 20.02 -11.52
CA LEU A 144 -14.88 20.70 -11.68
C LEU A 144 -14.98 21.97 -12.53
N ALA A 145 -15.85 22.00 -13.55
CA ALA A 145 -16.05 23.17 -14.38
C ALA A 145 -16.64 24.34 -13.57
N ASP A 146 -17.60 24.07 -12.71
CA ASP A 146 -18.36 25.09 -11.98
C ASP A 146 -17.70 25.50 -10.65
N ALA A 147 -16.99 24.60 -9.98
CA ALA A 147 -16.37 24.88 -8.69
C ALA A 147 -15.19 25.86 -8.83
N PRO A 148 -15.07 26.87 -7.95
CA PRO A 148 -13.91 27.76 -7.92
C PRO A 148 -12.65 27.09 -7.34
N GLU A 149 -12.81 26.15 -6.40
CA GLU A 149 -11.77 25.37 -5.74
C GLU A 149 -12.36 23.97 -5.44
N VAL A 150 -11.54 22.93 -5.47
CA VAL A 150 -11.94 21.55 -5.21
C VAL A 150 -11.01 20.96 -4.17
N SER A 151 -11.53 20.74 -2.97
CA SER A 151 -10.79 20.11 -1.87
C SER A 151 -10.82 18.59 -1.98
N VAL A 152 -9.64 17.95 -1.89
CA VAL A 152 -9.50 16.50 -1.94
C VAL A 152 -8.75 16.01 -0.70
N ALA A 153 -9.38 15.16 0.09
CA ALA A 153 -8.76 14.51 1.23
C ALA A 153 -7.79 13.41 0.77
N VAL A 154 -6.59 13.39 1.32
CA VAL A 154 -5.53 12.44 1.01
C VAL A 154 -4.78 12.00 2.27
N ASN A 155 -4.14 10.84 2.25
CA ASN A 155 -3.33 10.33 3.35
C ASN A 155 -1.89 10.86 3.25
N GLY A 156 -1.67 12.10 3.69
CA GLY A 156 -0.39 12.79 3.57
C GLY A 156 -0.27 13.63 2.30
N ALA A 157 0.50 14.70 2.37
CA ALA A 157 0.58 15.71 1.31
C ALA A 157 1.23 15.20 0.01
N THR A 158 2.13 14.22 0.09
CA THR A 158 2.90 13.67 -1.04
C THR A 158 2.70 12.15 -1.16
N SER A 159 1.49 11.69 -0.93
CA SER A 159 1.12 10.26 -0.99
C SER A 159 0.71 9.82 -2.39
N SER A 160 0.55 8.51 -2.59
CA SER A 160 -0.04 7.93 -3.81
C SER A 160 -1.41 8.56 -4.11
N GLU A 161 -2.24 8.75 -3.08
CA GLU A 161 -3.56 9.38 -3.20
C GLU A 161 -3.48 10.83 -3.70
N ALA A 162 -2.47 11.59 -3.24
CA ALA A 162 -2.26 12.97 -3.69
C ALA A 162 -1.89 13.03 -5.19
N PHE A 163 -0.97 12.16 -5.64
CA PHE A 163 -0.58 12.10 -7.03
C PHE A 163 -1.69 11.57 -7.94
N LEU A 164 -2.50 10.61 -7.49
CA LEU A 164 -3.67 10.13 -8.24
C LEU A 164 -4.74 11.22 -8.36
N ALA A 165 -5.01 11.98 -7.29
CA ALA A 165 -5.93 13.12 -7.35
C ALA A 165 -5.42 14.19 -8.34
N ALA A 166 -4.14 14.53 -8.25
CA ALA A 166 -3.51 15.53 -9.12
C ALA A 166 -3.48 15.07 -10.58
N SER A 167 -3.20 13.79 -10.83
CA SER A 167 -3.16 13.25 -12.20
C SER A 167 -4.54 13.28 -12.87
N LEU A 168 -5.60 12.88 -12.15
CA LEU A 168 -6.95 12.87 -12.70
C LEU A 168 -7.47 14.30 -12.93
N ILE A 169 -7.43 15.15 -11.91
CA ILE A 169 -7.97 16.52 -11.97
C ILE A 169 -7.11 17.39 -12.89
N GLY A 170 -5.78 17.21 -12.87
CA GLY A 170 -4.84 17.89 -13.77
C GLY A 170 -5.05 17.51 -15.24
N SER A 171 -5.21 16.21 -15.55
CA SER A 171 -5.50 15.71 -16.90
C SER A 171 -6.84 16.24 -17.45
N MET A 172 -7.78 16.54 -16.58
CA MET A 172 -9.05 17.18 -16.94
C MET A 172 -8.92 18.70 -17.17
N GLY A 173 -7.73 19.29 -16.93
CA GLY A 173 -7.47 20.73 -17.12
C GLY A 173 -7.84 21.60 -15.92
N TYR A 174 -8.03 21.02 -14.74
CA TYR A 174 -8.47 21.75 -13.53
C TYR A 174 -7.46 21.68 -12.37
N GLY A 175 -6.18 21.41 -12.68
CA GLY A 175 -5.13 21.28 -11.65
C GLY A 175 -4.95 22.54 -10.80
N ASP A 176 -5.22 23.73 -11.36
CA ASP A 176 -5.18 25.02 -10.67
C ASP A 176 -6.29 25.21 -9.62
N LYS A 177 -7.36 24.42 -9.68
CA LYS A 177 -8.46 24.42 -8.70
C LYS A 177 -8.26 23.41 -7.59
N LEU A 178 -7.31 22.48 -7.74
CA LEU A 178 -7.09 21.40 -6.76
C LEU A 178 -6.47 21.96 -5.48
N LYS A 179 -7.08 21.58 -4.36
CA LYS A 179 -6.56 21.80 -3.02
C LYS A 179 -6.46 20.48 -2.29
N LEU A 180 -5.26 19.97 -2.13
CA LEU A 180 -5.01 18.78 -1.35
C LEU A 180 -5.16 19.08 0.15
N THR A 181 -5.90 18.24 0.85
CA THR A 181 -6.11 18.34 2.29
C THR A 181 -5.56 17.06 2.94
N PRO A 182 -4.31 17.12 3.48
CA PRO A 182 -3.67 15.94 4.05
C PRO A 182 -4.23 15.61 5.44
N TYR A 183 -4.51 14.32 5.66
CA TYR A 183 -4.90 13.75 6.95
C TYR A 183 -3.79 12.84 7.48
N SER A 184 -3.86 12.48 8.76
CA SER A 184 -2.84 11.66 9.43
C SER A 184 -3.00 10.15 9.15
N SER A 185 -4.14 9.76 8.59
CA SER A 185 -4.43 8.39 8.17
C SER A 185 -5.41 8.37 7.00
N ALA A 186 -5.32 7.30 6.22
CA ALA A 186 -6.21 7.09 5.09
C ALA A 186 -7.69 6.92 5.52
N ALA A 187 -7.93 6.34 6.70
CA ALA A 187 -9.28 6.23 7.26
C ALA A 187 -9.87 7.60 7.61
N GLU A 188 -9.07 8.52 8.17
CA GLU A 188 -9.53 9.90 8.42
C GLU A 188 -9.82 10.64 7.11
N ALA A 189 -8.95 10.51 6.11
CA ALA A 189 -9.17 11.09 4.79
C ALA A 189 -10.48 10.57 4.15
N ALA A 190 -10.72 9.27 4.19
CA ALA A 190 -11.95 8.66 3.68
C ALA A 190 -13.22 9.15 4.41
N GLN A 191 -13.15 9.44 5.72
CA GLN A 191 -14.28 9.95 6.50
C GLN A 191 -14.50 11.46 6.32
N ALA A 192 -13.50 12.22 5.90
CA ALA A 192 -13.60 13.67 5.73
C ALA A 192 -14.72 14.07 4.75
N VAL A 193 -14.91 13.28 3.70
CA VAL A 193 -15.99 13.44 2.72
C VAL A 193 -17.37 13.38 3.38
N ALA A 194 -17.64 12.35 4.20
CA ALA A 194 -18.92 12.19 4.87
C ALA A 194 -19.23 13.31 5.87
N ARG A 195 -18.19 13.91 6.45
CA ARG A 195 -18.31 15.07 7.35
C ARG A 195 -18.50 16.40 6.59
N GLY A 196 -18.31 16.38 5.26
CA GLY A 196 -18.37 17.60 4.43
C GLY A 196 -17.17 18.52 4.64
N GLU A 197 -16.04 17.99 5.14
CA GLU A 197 -14.79 18.75 5.33
C GLU A 197 -14.05 18.95 4.02
N THR A 198 -14.23 18.02 3.07
CA THR A 198 -13.71 18.08 1.71
C THR A 198 -14.78 17.67 0.70
N ASN A 199 -14.62 18.13 -0.55
CA ASN A 199 -15.52 17.75 -1.64
C ASN A 199 -15.34 16.30 -2.05
N LEU A 200 -14.07 15.89 -2.17
CA LEU A 200 -13.64 14.59 -2.65
C LEU A 200 -12.63 13.97 -1.69
N ALA A 201 -12.41 12.66 -1.85
CA ALA A 201 -11.28 11.96 -1.24
C ALA A 201 -10.72 10.91 -2.20
N VAL A 202 -9.44 10.60 -2.09
CA VAL A 202 -8.83 9.41 -2.70
C VAL A 202 -8.40 8.47 -1.58
N SER A 203 -8.79 7.21 -1.68
CA SER A 203 -8.48 6.18 -0.68
C SER A 203 -8.54 4.78 -1.27
N HIS A 204 -8.04 3.79 -0.54
CA HIS A 204 -8.30 2.39 -0.88
C HIS A 204 -9.77 2.04 -0.71
N GLN A 205 -10.26 1.07 -1.48
CA GLN A 205 -11.64 0.60 -1.44
C GLN A 205 -12.09 0.23 -0.01
N SER A 206 -11.28 -0.53 0.72
CA SER A 206 -11.60 -0.99 2.08
C SER A 206 -11.80 0.15 3.08
N GLN A 207 -11.16 1.30 2.87
CA GLN A 207 -11.21 2.43 3.79
C GLN A 207 -12.45 3.30 3.63
N ILE A 208 -13.01 3.37 2.43
CA ILE A 208 -14.23 4.13 2.14
C ILE A 208 -15.50 3.28 2.22
N LEU A 209 -15.36 1.95 2.27
CA LEU A 209 -16.48 1.00 2.20
C LEU A 209 -17.59 1.30 3.21
N GLU A 210 -17.23 1.44 4.48
CA GLU A 210 -18.23 1.71 5.54
C GLU A 210 -18.96 3.05 5.32
N THR A 211 -18.20 4.10 4.98
CA THR A 211 -18.75 5.43 4.69
C THR A 211 -19.71 5.40 3.52
N TYR A 212 -19.35 4.66 2.45
CA TYR A 212 -20.21 4.46 1.28
C TYR A 212 -21.48 3.69 1.63
N GLN A 213 -21.37 2.58 2.37
CA GLN A 213 -22.52 1.77 2.79
C GLN A 213 -23.50 2.53 3.70
N GLN A 214 -23.00 3.47 4.49
CA GLN A 214 -23.82 4.36 5.33
C GLN A 214 -24.42 5.53 4.55
N GLY A 215 -24.14 5.66 3.25
CA GLY A 215 -24.64 6.74 2.40
C GLY A 215 -23.98 8.10 2.66
N GLY A 216 -22.81 8.13 3.30
CA GLY A 216 -22.05 9.35 3.57
C GLY A 216 -21.19 9.79 2.38
N ALA A 217 -20.92 8.89 1.43
CA ALA A 217 -20.16 9.18 0.22
C ALA A 217 -20.73 8.45 -0.99
N THR A 218 -20.45 8.96 -2.19
CA THR A 218 -20.59 8.27 -3.47
C THR A 218 -19.21 7.88 -3.99
N ILE A 219 -19.13 6.81 -4.78
CA ILE A 219 -17.88 6.46 -5.47
C ILE A 219 -17.93 7.02 -6.89
N VAL A 220 -16.93 7.82 -7.23
CA VAL A 220 -16.87 8.57 -8.49
C VAL A 220 -16.20 7.74 -9.59
N CYS A 221 -15.03 7.17 -9.28
CA CYS A 221 -14.25 6.37 -10.21
C CYS A 221 -13.23 5.50 -9.49
N ALA A 222 -12.69 4.52 -10.20
CA ALA A 222 -11.57 3.69 -9.80
C ALA A 222 -10.29 4.12 -10.53
N PHE A 223 -9.17 4.17 -9.84
CA PHE A 223 -7.86 4.37 -10.47
C PHE A 223 -7.35 3.03 -11.00
N ASP A 224 -7.99 2.59 -12.06
CA ASP A 224 -7.73 1.35 -12.77
C ASP A 224 -7.94 1.53 -14.28
N GLY A 225 -7.43 0.56 -15.07
CA GLY A 225 -7.64 0.49 -16.52
C GLY A 225 -9.05 0.11 -16.92
N GLU A 226 -9.69 -0.70 -16.07
CA GLU A 226 -11.00 -1.30 -16.32
C GLU A 226 -11.99 -0.97 -15.20
N ASP A 227 -13.27 -1.22 -15.45
CA ASP A 227 -14.31 -1.08 -14.44
C ASP A 227 -14.17 -2.13 -13.35
N ILE A 228 -14.55 -1.78 -12.12
CA ILE A 228 -14.66 -2.78 -11.05
C ILE A 228 -15.82 -3.72 -11.37
N THR A 229 -15.53 -5.01 -11.48
CA THR A 229 -16.50 -6.01 -11.96
C THR A 229 -17.29 -6.69 -10.86
N ASP A 230 -16.80 -6.67 -9.62
CA ASP A 230 -17.45 -7.37 -8.50
C ASP A 230 -17.34 -6.61 -7.17
N GLY A 231 -17.92 -7.20 -6.13
CA GLY A 231 -17.89 -6.63 -4.78
C GLY A 231 -18.81 -5.40 -4.61
N ALA A 232 -18.54 -4.63 -3.56
CA ALA A 232 -19.37 -3.50 -3.15
C ALA A 232 -19.33 -2.33 -4.15
N PHE A 233 -18.31 -2.25 -4.98
CA PHE A 233 -18.11 -1.18 -5.97
C PHE A 233 -18.26 -1.66 -7.41
N ALA A 234 -18.92 -2.82 -7.63
CA ALA A 234 -19.20 -3.32 -8.98
C ALA A 234 -19.89 -2.27 -9.84
N GLY A 235 -19.37 -2.04 -11.05
CA GLY A 235 -19.86 -1.04 -12.00
C GLY A 235 -19.23 0.35 -11.84
N VAL A 236 -18.33 0.56 -10.89
CA VAL A 236 -17.54 1.81 -10.81
C VAL A 236 -16.53 1.85 -11.95
N GLU A 237 -16.54 2.93 -12.72
CA GLU A 237 -15.75 3.09 -13.92
C GLU A 237 -14.26 3.29 -13.63
N GLY A 238 -13.40 2.59 -14.39
CA GLY A 238 -11.96 2.79 -14.40
C GLY A 238 -11.55 4.03 -15.18
N VAL A 239 -10.69 4.87 -14.62
CA VAL A 239 -10.22 6.11 -15.24
C VAL A 239 -9.39 5.85 -16.51
N GLY A 240 -8.71 4.71 -16.60
CA GLY A 240 -7.90 4.32 -17.76
C GLY A 240 -8.70 4.16 -19.04
N LYS A 241 -9.98 3.82 -18.97
CA LYS A 241 -10.89 3.78 -20.13
C LYS A 241 -11.05 5.14 -20.83
N TYR A 242 -10.82 6.21 -20.10
CA TYR A 242 -10.85 7.59 -20.58
C TYR A 242 -9.48 8.14 -20.94
N GLY A 243 -8.43 7.30 -20.84
CA GLY A 243 -7.05 7.69 -21.09
C GLY A 243 -6.41 8.50 -19.96
N TYR A 244 -7.00 8.54 -18.77
CA TYR A 244 -6.41 9.21 -17.62
C TYR A 244 -5.34 8.34 -16.95
N PRO A 245 -4.27 8.93 -16.40
CA PRO A 245 -3.22 8.20 -15.69
C PRO A 245 -3.74 7.54 -14.42
N TYR A 246 -3.22 6.36 -14.13
CA TYR A 246 -3.51 5.61 -12.92
C TYR A 246 -2.38 4.67 -12.57
N PHE A 247 -2.38 4.21 -11.32
CA PHE A 247 -1.61 3.06 -10.86
C PHE A 247 -2.32 2.40 -9.67
N ARG A 248 -2.07 1.11 -9.50
CA ARG A 248 -2.51 0.34 -8.33
C ARG A 248 -1.46 0.39 -7.25
N ASN A 249 -1.87 0.32 -5.99
CA ASN A 249 -0.94 0.10 -4.89
C ASN A 249 -0.49 -1.36 -4.86
N ARG A 250 0.81 -1.58 -4.72
CA ARG A 250 1.45 -2.89 -4.65
C ARG A 250 2.40 -3.00 -3.47
N CYS A 251 2.56 -4.22 -2.95
CA CYS A 251 3.44 -4.47 -1.82
C CYS A 251 4.44 -5.58 -2.17
N PHE A 252 5.68 -5.19 -2.39
CA PHE A 252 6.77 -6.07 -2.78
C PHE A 252 7.46 -6.67 -1.57
N VAL A 253 7.70 -7.99 -1.61
CA VAL A 253 8.62 -8.70 -0.74
C VAL A 253 9.99 -8.68 -1.39
N LEU A 254 10.97 -8.19 -0.68
CA LEU A 254 12.33 -7.99 -1.16
C LEU A 254 13.34 -8.67 -0.24
N ALA A 255 14.34 -9.32 -0.84
CA ALA A 255 15.54 -9.80 -0.17
C ALA A 255 16.71 -8.83 -0.42
N ARG A 256 17.81 -8.95 0.35
CA ARG A 256 19.02 -8.15 0.13
C ARG A 256 19.69 -8.51 -1.19
N SER A 257 20.18 -7.53 -1.93
CA SER A 257 20.96 -7.75 -3.15
C SER A 257 22.17 -8.68 -2.86
N GLY A 258 22.37 -9.66 -3.73
CA GLY A 258 23.36 -10.72 -3.55
C GLY A 258 22.84 -11.99 -2.85
N THR A 259 21.59 -12.03 -2.39
CA THR A 259 20.93 -13.28 -1.95
C THR A 259 20.96 -14.30 -3.07
N LYS A 260 21.27 -15.56 -2.74
CA LYS A 260 21.39 -16.64 -3.72
C LYS A 260 20.09 -16.88 -4.48
N GLU A 261 20.18 -17.08 -5.77
CA GLU A 261 19.04 -17.35 -6.66
C GLU A 261 18.20 -18.54 -6.19
N GLU A 262 18.85 -19.61 -5.68
CA GLU A 262 18.16 -20.77 -5.11
C GLU A 262 17.27 -20.37 -3.92
N THR A 263 17.82 -19.57 -2.99
CA THR A 263 17.06 -19.05 -1.82
C THR A 263 15.91 -18.16 -2.23
N VAL A 264 16.12 -17.25 -3.19
CA VAL A 264 15.05 -16.38 -3.72
C VAL A 264 13.94 -17.23 -4.36
N SER A 265 14.31 -18.28 -5.11
CA SER A 265 13.36 -19.19 -5.75
C SER A 265 12.54 -19.99 -4.74
N GLU A 266 13.14 -20.44 -3.64
CA GLU A 266 12.45 -21.14 -2.56
C GLU A 266 11.48 -20.20 -1.81
N LEU A 267 11.90 -18.97 -1.53
CA LEU A 267 11.06 -17.95 -0.91
C LEU A 267 9.89 -17.59 -1.83
N LYS A 268 10.18 -17.34 -3.12
CA LYS A 268 9.11 -17.07 -4.09
C LYS A 268 8.10 -18.21 -4.12
N LYS A 269 8.56 -19.46 -4.20
CA LYS A 269 7.68 -20.62 -4.19
C LYS A 269 6.80 -20.66 -2.93
N LEU A 270 7.39 -20.37 -1.75
CA LEU A 270 6.63 -20.33 -0.50
C LEU A 270 5.51 -19.27 -0.54
N TYR A 271 5.81 -18.07 -1.05
CA TYR A 271 4.79 -17.02 -1.20
C TYR A 271 3.74 -17.39 -2.25
N ASP A 272 4.15 -17.94 -3.41
CA ASP A 272 3.22 -18.42 -4.44
C ASP A 272 2.24 -19.46 -3.87
N ASP A 273 2.76 -20.45 -3.12
CA ASP A 273 1.92 -21.50 -2.51
C ASP A 273 0.95 -20.92 -1.47
N ILE A 274 1.37 -19.94 -0.66
CA ILE A 274 0.51 -19.26 0.32
C ILE A 274 -0.55 -18.41 -0.39
N LEU A 275 -0.18 -17.64 -1.40
CA LEU A 275 -1.09 -16.78 -2.14
C LEU A 275 -2.11 -17.56 -2.96
N ALA A 276 -1.75 -18.74 -3.47
CA ALA A 276 -2.65 -19.65 -4.18
C ALA A 276 -3.66 -20.38 -3.26
N ASP A 277 -3.50 -20.32 -1.94
CA ASP A 277 -4.43 -20.98 -1.00
C ASP A 277 -5.80 -20.29 -1.01
N GLU A 278 -6.87 -21.08 -1.12
CA GLU A 278 -8.25 -20.60 -1.18
C GLU A 278 -8.63 -19.72 0.03
N LYS A 279 -8.11 -20.03 1.24
CA LYS A 279 -8.38 -19.24 2.44
C LYS A 279 -7.66 -17.88 2.39
N MET A 280 -6.45 -17.85 1.79
CA MET A 280 -5.72 -16.61 1.58
C MET A 280 -6.43 -15.74 0.55
N GLN A 281 -6.78 -16.30 -0.59
CA GLN A 281 -7.51 -15.59 -1.67
C GLN A 281 -8.86 -15.07 -1.20
N THR A 282 -9.66 -15.91 -0.53
CA THR A 282 -10.94 -15.47 0.05
C THR A 282 -10.76 -14.34 1.06
N TRP A 283 -9.75 -14.44 1.92
CA TRP A 283 -9.48 -13.40 2.92
C TRP A 283 -8.99 -12.10 2.26
N LEU A 284 -8.08 -12.17 1.28
CA LEU A 284 -7.63 -10.99 0.52
C LEU A 284 -8.84 -10.30 -0.13
N LYS A 285 -9.65 -11.05 -0.86
CA LYS A 285 -10.80 -10.52 -1.61
C LYS A 285 -11.91 -10.01 -0.70
N ASP A 286 -12.44 -10.85 0.19
CA ASP A 286 -13.69 -10.59 0.90
C ASP A 286 -13.49 -9.75 2.16
N THR A 287 -12.30 -9.83 2.78
CA THR A 287 -12.01 -9.08 4.01
C THR A 287 -11.17 -7.84 3.75
N MET A 288 -10.16 -7.96 2.90
CA MET A 288 -9.20 -6.88 2.67
C MET A 288 -9.50 -6.05 1.43
N MET A 289 -10.39 -6.52 0.52
CA MET A 289 -10.67 -5.93 -0.79
C MET A 289 -9.39 -5.74 -1.63
N LEU A 290 -8.56 -6.77 -1.61
CA LEU A 290 -7.29 -6.85 -2.32
C LEU A 290 -7.38 -7.94 -3.40
N GLU A 291 -6.54 -7.82 -4.41
CA GLU A 291 -6.42 -8.80 -5.47
C GLU A 291 -5.04 -9.45 -5.44
N GLU A 292 -4.99 -10.75 -5.73
CA GLU A 292 -3.74 -11.40 -6.09
C GLU A 292 -3.21 -10.77 -7.39
N ASP A 293 -1.93 -10.44 -7.42
CA ASP A 293 -1.30 -9.81 -8.59
C ASP A 293 0.16 -10.27 -8.66
N LEU A 294 0.35 -11.51 -9.12
CA LEU A 294 1.70 -12.08 -9.28
C LEU A 294 2.47 -11.31 -10.35
N MET A 295 3.69 -10.93 -10.02
CA MET A 295 4.53 -10.09 -10.87
C MET A 295 5.88 -10.75 -11.15
N THR A 296 6.45 -10.41 -12.29
CA THR A 296 7.87 -10.60 -12.53
C THR A 296 8.66 -9.37 -12.06
N GLU A 297 9.97 -9.53 -11.88
CA GLU A 297 10.83 -8.37 -11.57
C GLU A 297 10.76 -7.28 -12.64
N GLN A 298 10.54 -7.66 -13.91
CA GLN A 298 10.37 -6.70 -15.00
C GLN A 298 9.06 -5.90 -14.84
N ASP A 299 7.97 -6.56 -14.48
CA ASP A 299 6.69 -5.90 -14.23
C ASP A 299 6.79 -4.90 -13.07
N VAL A 300 7.54 -5.24 -12.01
CA VAL A 300 7.81 -4.32 -10.89
C VAL A 300 8.56 -3.08 -11.35
N LYS A 301 9.62 -3.24 -12.15
CA LYS A 301 10.39 -2.12 -12.68
C LYS A 301 9.54 -1.22 -13.58
N GLU A 302 8.74 -1.82 -14.46
CA GLU A 302 7.81 -1.08 -15.32
C GLU A 302 6.75 -0.33 -14.51
N HIS A 303 6.23 -0.95 -13.46
CA HIS A 303 5.29 -0.30 -12.54
C HIS A 303 5.92 0.91 -11.84
N ILE A 304 7.12 0.76 -11.28
CA ILE A 304 7.84 1.86 -10.61
C ILE A 304 8.08 3.01 -11.60
N GLU A 305 8.52 2.73 -12.83
CA GLU A 305 8.75 3.76 -13.85
C GLU A 305 7.45 4.44 -14.31
N ASN A 306 6.34 3.69 -14.42
CA ASN A 306 5.03 4.29 -14.69
C ASN A 306 4.63 5.28 -13.59
N VAL A 307 4.77 4.89 -12.32
CA VAL A 307 4.45 5.78 -11.19
C VAL A 307 5.38 7.00 -11.17
N LYS A 308 6.69 6.83 -11.41
CA LYS A 308 7.63 7.96 -11.54
C LYS A 308 7.23 8.94 -12.65
N SER A 309 6.75 8.42 -13.78
CA SER A 309 6.26 9.27 -14.88
C SER A 309 5.11 10.15 -14.42
N ILE A 310 4.13 9.56 -13.73
CA ILE A 310 2.97 10.29 -13.17
C ILE A 310 3.44 11.31 -12.12
N VAL A 311 4.34 10.92 -11.21
CA VAL A 311 4.88 11.82 -10.18
C VAL A 311 5.57 13.02 -10.82
N ASN A 312 6.42 12.81 -11.81
CA ASN A 312 7.13 13.89 -12.51
C ASN A 312 6.18 14.83 -13.24
N GLU A 313 5.16 14.30 -13.92
CA GLU A 313 4.21 15.09 -14.69
C GLU A 313 3.36 16.01 -13.78
N TYR A 314 2.96 15.50 -12.60
CA TYR A 314 2.08 16.24 -11.69
C TYR A 314 2.79 16.78 -10.44
N TYR A 315 4.13 16.80 -10.46
CA TYR A 315 4.97 17.22 -9.32
C TYR A 315 4.59 18.62 -8.82
N GLU A 316 4.53 19.60 -9.72
CA GLU A 316 4.24 20.99 -9.36
C GLU A 316 2.84 21.19 -8.78
N ILE A 317 1.87 20.37 -9.16
CA ILE A 317 0.51 20.42 -8.61
C ILE A 317 0.50 19.92 -7.16
N VAL A 318 1.31 18.88 -6.85
CA VAL A 318 1.32 18.26 -5.52
C VAL A 318 2.28 18.95 -4.56
N VAL A 319 3.49 19.30 -5.02
CA VAL A 319 4.58 19.80 -4.16
C VAL A 319 4.66 21.32 -4.18
N GLY A 320 4.23 21.96 -5.26
CA GLY A 320 4.24 23.42 -5.44
C GLY A 320 3.00 24.13 -4.86
N SER A 321 2.03 23.39 -4.34
CA SER A 321 0.74 23.93 -3.84
C SER A 321 0.78 24.35 -2.36
#